data_59b72246522cdf6eedbd74464dac9a5a
#
_entry.id   59b72246522cdf6eedbd74464dac9a5a
#
_cell.length_a   1.000
_cell.length_b   1.000
_cell.length_c   1.000
_cell.angle_alpha   90.00
_cell.angle_beta   90.00
_cell.angle_gamma   90.00
#
_symmetry.space_group_name_H-M   'P 1'
#
loop_
_entity.id
_entity.type
_entity.pdbx_description
1 polymer ?
#
loop_
_entity_poly.entity_id
_entity_poly.type
_entity_poly.pdbx_seq_one_letter_code
_entity_poly.pdbx_strand_id
1 'polypeptide(L)'
;MKFTLTKILTLTNLITHIIVATTMTDTQIDYENPWLFNGKPFSSEDIGEHYGFVYCITNVLSGRRYIGRKYFWSLRKPRGKTRRVRSESDWKRYYGSCDELNVERKEVGNYAFKRDILSLHDTKGLCNYEETRQLFINNVLSESLNNEPAFYNSNILGRYMRKDYYGKLSETYPGSCC
;
A
#
# COMPACT_ATOMS: atom_id res chain seq x y z
N MET A 1 10.84 47.71 24.07
CA MET A 1 11.69 47.05 23.06
C MET A 1 11.78 45.52 23.26
N LYS A 2 10.66 44.77 23.34
CA LYS A 2 10.66 43.30 23.52
C LYS A 2 9.96 42.53 22.36
N PHE A 3 9.53 43.22 21.30
CA PHE A 3 8.79 42.61 20.18
C PHE A 3 9.63 42.16 19.00
N THR A 4 10.92 42.43 18.98
CA THR A 4 11.78 42.16 17.81
C THR A 4 12.46 40.78 17.84
N LEU A 5 12.72 40.22 19.02
CA LEU A 5 13.39 38.92 19.16
C LEU A 5 12.50 37.73 18.77
N THR A 6 11.22 37.78 19.14
CA THR A 6 10.27 36.67 18.88
C THR A 6 9.97 36.51 17.41
N LYS A 7 9.93 37.60 16.64
CA LYS A 7 9.76 37.55 15.18
C LYS A 7 10.98 37.00 14.45
N ILE A 8 12.18 37.26 14.96
CA ILE A 8 13.43 36.74 14.35
C ILE A 8 13.56 35.23 14.56
N LEU A 9 13.18 34.71 15.77
CA LEU A 9 13.20 33.26 16.02
C LEU A 9 12.18 32.49 15.17
N THR A 10 11.01 33.05 14.91
CA THR A 10 10.01 32.40 14.06
C THR A 10 10.42 32.39 12.57
N LEU A 11 11.10 33.44 12.09
CA LEU A 11 11.62 33.47 10.73
C LEU A 11 12.79 32.49 10.53
N THR A 12 13.70 32.38 11.50
CA THR A 12 14.81 31.42 11.43
C THR A 12 14.32 29.97 11.44
N ASN A 13 13.33 29.64 12.24
CA ASN A 13 12.71 28.31 12.23
C ASN A 13 12.01 28.00 10.90
N LEU A 14 11.33 28.99 10.31
CA LEU A 14 10.68 28.82 9.01
C LEU A 14 11.71 28.62 7.88
N ILE A 15 12.79 29.38 7.89
CA ILE A 15 13.90 29.27 6.92
C ILE A 15 14.63 27.95 7.10
N THR A 16 14.84 27.46 8.34
CA THR A 16 15.48 26.17 8.59
C THR A 16 14.61 25.01 8.09
N HIS A 17 13.29 25.07 8.25
CA HIS A 17 12.36 24.10 7.68
C HIS A 17 12.33 24.13 6.15
N ILE A 18 12.44 25.29 5.54
CA ILE A 18 12.52 25.43 4.07
C ILE A 18 13.85 24.90 3.54
N ILE A 19 14.97 25.18 4.22
CA ILE A 19 16.31 24.72 3.80
C ILE A 19 16.45 23.19 3.98
N VAL A 20 15.90 22.61 5.04
CA VAL A 20 15.90 21.14 5.23
C VAL A 20 15.03 20.46 4.17
N ALA A 21 13.95 21.10 3.71
CA ALA A 21 13.14 20.59 2.59
C ALA A 21 13.84 20.68 1.23
N THR A 22 14.83 21.58 1.08
CA THR A 22 15.52 21.82 -0.21
C THR A 22 16.84 21.04 -0.36
N THR A 23 17.35 20.41 0.71
CA THR A 23 18.59 19.61 0.66
C THR A 23 18.34 18.09 0.59
N MET A 24 17.10 17.66 0.40
CA MET A 24 16.82 16.32 -0.07
C MET A 24 17.34 16.23 -1.50
N THR A 25 18.52 15.64 -1.65
CA THR A 25 19.11 15.29 -2.94
C THR A 25 18.06 14.62 -3.80
N ASP A 26 17.88 15.19 -4.96
CA ASP A 26 16.98 14.88 -6.05
C ASP A 26 17.25 13.49 -6.65
N THR A 27 17.12 12.42 -5.86
CA THR A 27 16.63 11.16 -6.37
C THR A 27 15.14 11.33 -6.45
N GLN A 28 14.70 11.97 -7.51
CA GLN A 28 13.35 12.25 -7.86
C GLN A 28 12.55 10.95 -7.75
N ILE A 29 11.92 10.76 -6.59
CA ILE A 29 10.88 9.76 -6.46
C ILE A 29 9.76 10.25 -7.37
N ASP A 30 9.73 9.72 -8.59
CA ASP A 30 8.90 10.15 -9.73
C ASP A 30 7.39 9.91 -9.47
N TYR A 31 6.99 9.82 -8.19
CA TYR A 31 5.59 9.66 -7.82
C TYR A 31 5.30 10.15 -6.38
N GLU A 32 4.23 10.88 -6.27
CA GLU A 32 3.63 11.28 -5.02
C GLU A 32 3.23 10.03 -4.21
N ASN A 33 3.58 9.98 -2.91
CA ASN A 33 3.27 8.89 -2.00
C ASN A 33 3.90 7.54 -2.41
N PRO A 34 5.21 7.33 -2.17
CA PRO A 34 5.93 6.14 -2.57
C PRO A 34 5.47 4.88 -1.82
N TRP A 35 5.71 3.70 -2.41
CA TRP A 35 5.69 2.44 -1.69
C TRP A 35 6.79 2.44 -0.64
N LEU A 36 6.48 1.96 0.56
CA LEU A 36 7.43 1.81 1.66
C LEU A 36 7.75 0.34 1.87
N PHE A 37 9.03 0.03 2.00
CA PHE A 37 9.48 -1.29 2.47
C PHE A 37 10.35 -1.09 3.71
N ASN A 38 9.97 -1.71 4.83
CA ASN A 38 10.59 -1.49 6.14
C ASN A 38 10.68 0.01 6.51
N GLY A 39 9.62 0.77 6.18
CA GLY A 39 9.52 2.20 6.46
C GLY A 39 10.36 3.12 5.55
N LYS A 40 11.04 2.58 4.55
CA LYS A 40 11.85 3.35 3.58
C LYS A 40 11.18 3.36 2.20
N PRO A 41 11.29 4.46 1.43
CA PRO A 41 10.82 4.49 0.05
C PRO A 41 11.48 3.37 -0.77
N PHE A 42 10.67 2.68 -1.57
CA PHE A 42 11.07 1.56 -2.42
C PHE A 42 11.07 2.01 -3.89
N SER A 43 12.18 1.77 -4.58
CA SER A 43 12.43 2.21 -5.96
C SER A 43 12.60 1.02 -6.92
N SER A 44 12.77 1.29 -8.22
CA SER A 44 13.07 0.25 -9.20
C SER A 44 14.43 -0.42 -8.97
N GLU A 45 15.37 0.26 -8.34
CA GLU A 45 16.69 -0.27 -8.03
C GLU A 45 16.65 -1.33 -6.93
N ASP A 46 15.64 -1.25 -6.05
CA ASP A 46 15.44 -2.18 -4.94
C ASP A 46 14.75 -3.49 -5.37
N ILE A 47 14.23 -3.57 -6.60
CA ILE A 47 13.49 -4.76 -7.08
C ILE A 47 14.38 -6.00 -7.11
N GLY A 48 15.67 -5.86 -7.51
CA GLY A 48 16.58 -6.99 -7.63
C GLY A 48 15.98 -8.12 -8.49
N GLU A 49 16.05 -9.35 -7.99
CA GLU A 49 15.53 -10.55 -8.67
C GLU A 49 14.05 -10.81 -8.38
N HIS A 50 13.40 -10.00 -7.55
CA HIS A 50 12.04 -10.25 -7.13
C HIS A 50 11.03 -10.14 -8.29
N TYR A 51 10.07 -11.05 -8.29
CA TYR A 51 8.98 -11.09 -9.26
C TYR A 51 7.84 -10.14 -8.93
N GLY A 52 7.53 -10.01 -7.63
CA GLY A 52 6.41 -9.21 -7.13
C GLY A 52 6.43 -9.08 -5.63
N PHE A 53 5.40 -8.46 -5.10
CA PHE A 53 5.26 -8.17 -3.67
C PHE A 53 3.82 -8.31 -3.20
N VAL A 54 3.68 -8.57 -1.91
CA VAL A 54 2.43 -8.46 -1.17
C VAL A 54 2.46 -7.14 -0.39
N TYR A 55 1.35 -6.45 -0.35
CA TYR A 55 1.27 -5.11 0.21
C TYR A 55 0.02 -4.88 1.06
N CYS A 56 0.10 -3.87 1.90
CA CYS A 56 -1.02 -3.28 2.59
C CYS A 56 -1.13 -1.79 2.23
N ILE A 57 -2.32 -1.37 1.81
CA ILE A 57 -2.65 0.05 1.67
C ILE A 57 -3.54 0.43 2.84
N THR A 58 -3.16 1.46 3.58
CA THR A 58 -3.89 1.96 4.75
C THR A 58 -4.41 3.37 4.46
N ASN A 59 -5.71 3.56 4.54
CA ASN A 59 -6.29 4.88 4.62
C ASN A 59 -6.00 5.44 6.03
N VAL A 60 -5.13 6.43 6.12
CA VAL A 60 -4.69 6.98 7.42
C VAL A 60 -5.76 7.82 8.12
N LEU A 61 -6.81 8.23 7.40
CA LEU A 61 -7.92 8.99 7.96
C LEU A 61 -8.94 8.08 8.65
N SER A 62 -9.29 6.95 8.01
CA SER A 62 -10.27 6.00 8.54
C SER A 62 -9.65 4.81 9.28
N GLY A 63 -8.38 4.53 9.05
CA GLY A 63 -7.69 3.32 9.53
C GLY A 63 -8.01 2.05 8.71
N ARG A 64 -8.91 2.12 7.71
CA ARG A 64 -9.26 0.98 6.85
C ARG A 64 -8.08 0.56 5.98
N ARG A 65 -7.98 -0.75 5.72
CA ARG A 65 -6.84 -1.36 5.05
C ARG A 65 -7.25 -2.17 3.82
N TYR A 66 -6.33 -2.34 2.90
CA TYR A 66 -6.47 -3.24 1.76
C TYR A 66 -5.20 -4.06 1.60
N ILE A 67 -5.32 -5.38 1.58
CA ILE A 67 -4.21 -6.31 1.33
C ILE A 67 -4.34 -6.84 -0.09
N GLY A 68 -3.22 -6.85 -0.82
CA GLY A 68 -3.17 -7.38 -2.17
C GLY A 68 -1.75 -7.71 -2.61
N ARG A 69 -1.61 -8.13 -3.85
CA ARG A 69 -0.30 -8.37 -4.49
C ARG A 69 -0.15 -7.55 -5.75
N LYS A 70 1.10 -7.30 -6.11
CA LYS A 70 1.46 -6.68 -7.38
C LYS A 70 2.74 -7.32 -7.92
N TYR A 71 2.79 -7.52 -9.22
CA TYR A 71 4.01 -7.97 -9.88
C TYR A 71 4.76 -6.78 -10.44
N PHE A 72 6.08 -6.79 -10.29
CA PHE A 72 6.95 -5.76 -10.86
C PHE A 72 6.99 -5.84 -12.39
N TRP A 73 6.78 -7.02 -12.94
CA TRP A 73 6.97 -7.31 -14.35
C TRP A 73 5.67 -7.65 -15.06
N SER A 74 5.52 -7.12 -16.26
CA SER A 74 4.46 -7.48 -17.21
C SER A 74 5.05 -8.08 -18.48
N LEU A 75 4.37 -9.09 -19.00
CA LEU A 75 4.69 -9.70 -20.30
C LEU A 75 3.67 -9.20 -21.32
N ARG A 76 4.01 -8.17 -22.07
CA ARG A 76 3.15 -7.63 -23.12
C ARG A 76 3.66 -7.97 -24.50
N LYS A 77 2.75 -8.20 -25.44
CA LYS A 77 3.07 -8.36 -26.85
C LYS A 77 2.97 -6.98 -27.52
N PRO A 78 4.09 -6.34 -27.88
CA PRO A 78 4.05 -5.06 -28.56
C PRO A 78 3.35 -5.20 -29.93
N ARG A 79 2.71 -4.12 -30.40
CA ARG A 79 2.04 -4.12 -31.70
C ARG A 79 3.06 -4.44 -32.81
N GLY A 80 2.71 -5.39 -33.68
CA GLY A 80 3.58 -5.81 -34.80
C GLY A 80 4.71 -6.81 -34.42
N LYS A 81 4.83 -7.25 -33.14
CA LYS A 81 5.83 -8.26 -32.75
C LYS A 81 5.18 -9.59 -32.40
N THR A 82 5.84 -10.69 -32.76
CA THR A 82 5.37 -12.05 -32.46
C THR A 82 5.70 -12.48 -31.04
N ARG A 83 6.78 -11.98 -30.44
CA ARG A 83 7.23 -12.34 -29.09
C ARG A 83 6.74 -11.34 -28.03
N ARG A 84 6.42 -11.87 -26.83
CA ARG A 84 6.16 -11.06 -25.66
C ARG A 84 7.47 -10.48 -25.13
N VAL A 85 7.42 -9.21 -24.68
CA VAL A 85 8.57 -8.52 -24.07
C VAL A 85 8.25 -8.32 -22.60
N ARG A 86 9.22 -8.63 -21.75
CA ARG A 86 9.17 -8.30 -20.32
C ARG A 86 9.43 -6.79 -20.15
N SER A 87 8.55 -6.11 -19.47
CA SER A 87 8.70 -4.69 -19.12
C SER A 87 8.26 -4.48 -17.67
N GLU A 88 8.77 -3.45 -17.06
CA GLU A 88 8.29 -3.01 -15.74
C GLU A 88 6.79 -2.69 -15.84
N SER A 89 6.03 -3.11 -14.83
CA SER A 89 4.59 -2.85 -14.76
C SER A 89 4.33 -1.43 -14.24
N ASP A 90 3.06 -1.08 -14.07
CA ASP A 90 2.62 0.19 -13.49
C ASP A 90 2.63 0.20 -11.95
N TRP A 91 3.42 -0.67 -11.31
CA TRP A 91 3.42 -0.88 -9.86
C TRP A 91 3.63 0.41 -9.05
N LYS A 92 4.44 1.35 -9.55
CA LYS A 92 4.71 2.62 -8.87
C LYS A 92 3.45 3.45 -8.64
N ARG A 93 2.51 3.44 -9.61
CA ARG A 93 1.27 4.21 -9.58
C ARG A 93 0.06 3.39 -9.13
N TYR A 94 0.27 2.14 -8.75
CA TYR A 94 -0.79 1.20 -8.44
C TYR A 94 -1.32 1.38 -7.02
N TYR A 95 -2.65 1.39 -6.86
CA TYR A 95 -3.36 1.52 -5.59
C TYR A 95 -4.36 0.38 -5.35
N GLY A 96 -4.09 -0.79 -5.88
CA GLY A 96 -5.00 -1.93 -5.76
C GLY A 96 -6.09 -1.96 -6.83
N SER A 97 -6.82 -3.07 -6.85
CA SER A 97 -7.93 -3.30 -7.79
C SER A 97 -9.32 -3.14 -7.14
N CYS A 98 -9.39 -2.64 -5.92
CA CYS A 98 -10.65 -2.40 -5.21
C CYS A 98 -11.26 -1.07 -5.64
N ASP A 99 -12.48 -1.13 -6.20
CA ASP A 99 -13.19 0.06 -6.68
C ASP A 99 -13.52 1.01 -5.53
N GLU A 100 -14.01 0.49 -4.38
CA GLU A 100 -14.34 1.29 -3.20
C GLU A 100 -13.12 2.10 -2.72
N LEU A 101 -11.96 1.46 -2.57
CA LEU A 101 -10.72 2.14 -2.21
C LEU A 101 -10.35 3.23 -3.22
N ASN A 102 -10.46 2.92 -4.52
CA ASN A 102 -10.09 3.85 -5.57
C ASN A 102 -11.06 5.04 -5.71
N VAL A 103 -12.33 4.87 -5.39
CA VAL A 103 -13.31 5.96 -5.33
C VAL A 103 -12.95 6.88 -4.16
N GLU A 104 -12.81 6.33 -2.95
CA GLU A 104 -12.47 7.13 -1.76
C GLU A 104 -11.12 7.86 -1.93
N ARG A 105 -10.11 7.19 -2.54
CA ARG A 105 -8.83 7.83 -2.84
C ARG A 105 -8.93 9.03 -3.78
N LYS A 106 -9.84 9.00 -4.77
CA LYS A 106 -10.08 10.14 -5.65
C LYS A 106 -10.73 11.32 -4.95
N GLU A 107 -11.54 11.05 -3.93
CA GLU A 107 -12.23 12.07 -3.15
C GLU A 107 -11.31 12.76 -2.16
N VAL A 108 -10.51 11.98 -1.40
CA VAL A 108 -9.69 12.51 -0.31
C VAL A 108 -8.23 12.80 -0.72
N GLY A 109 -7.74 12.22 -1.83
CA GLY A 109 -6.38 12.39 -2.33
C GLY A 109 -5.42 11.27 -1.94
N ASN A 110 -4.33 11.14 -2.71
CA ASN A 110 -3.33 10.09 -2.54
C ASN A 110 -2.62 10.14 -1.17
N TYR A 111 -2.45 11.34 -0.60
CA TYR A 111 -1.74 11.54 0.68
C TYR A 111 -2.38 10.79 1.84
N ALA A 112 -3.69 10.50 1.76
CA ALA A 112 -4.43 9.77 2.76
C ALA A 112 -4.18 8.24 2.73
N PHE A 113 -3.48 7.73 1.72
CA PHE A 113 -3.29 6.28 1.52
C PHE A 113 -1.82 5.90 1.62
N LYS A 114 -1.39 5.44 2.79
CA LYS A 114 -0.07 4.87 3.00
C LYS A 114 0.05 3.52 2.30
N ARG A 115 1.16 3.28 1.59
CA ARG A 115 1.40 2.06 0.83
C ARG A 115 2.62 1.33 1.36
N ASP A 116 2.41 0.23 2.05
CA ASP A 116 3.46 -0.58 2.65
C ASP A 116 3.64 -1.90 1.89
N ILE A 117 4.85 -2.23 1.51
CA ILE A 117 5.24 -3.57 1.04
C ILE A 117 5.46 -4.44 2.26
N LEU A 118 4.68 -5.52 2.36
CA LEU A 118 4.78 -6.48 3.47
C LEU A 118 5.89 -7.50 3.21
N SER A 119 6.03 -7.96 1.96
CA SER A 119 7.03 -8.96 1.58
C SER A 119 7.32 -8.95 0.09
N LEU A 120 8.55 -9.31 -0.27
CA LEU A 120 9.05 -9.45 -1.64
C LEU A 120 9.15 -10.94 -1.99
N HIS A 121 8.86 -11.31 -3.24
CA HIS A 121 8.80 -12.70 -3.67
C HIS A 121 9.40 -12.90 -5.06
N ASP A 122 10.17 -13.97 -5.24
CA ASP A 122 10.89 -14.27 -6.48
C ASP A 122 10.02 -14.97 -7.52
N THR A 123 8.89 -15.55 -7.10
CA THR A 123 7.98 -16.24 -8.01
C THR A 123 6.54 -15.79 -7.87
N LYS A 124 5.78 -15.93 -8.96
CA LYS A 124 4.35 -15.70 -8.98
C LYS A 124 3.61 -16.58 -7.97
N GLY A 125 4.02 -17.83 -7.81
CA GLY A 125 3.40 -18.78 -6.89
C GLY A 125 3.54 -18.36 -5.44
N LEU A 126 4.75 -17.99 -5.02
CA LEU A 126 5.02 -17.49 -3.66
C LEU A 126 4.24 -16.21 -3.36
N CYS A 127 4.20 -15.28 -4.31
CA CYS A 127 3.45 -14.03 -4.16
C CYS A 127 1.94 -14.29 -3.97
N ASN A 128 1.36 -15.21 -4.75
CA ASN A 128 -0.05 -15.60 -4.63
C ASN A 128 -0.34 -16.30 -3.29
N TYR A 129 0.54 -17.21 -2.88
CA TYR A 129 0.42 -17.93 -1.61
C TYR A 129 0.44 -16.96 -0.44
N GLU A 130 1.45 -16.07 -0.41
CA GLU A 130 1.61 -15.12 0.67
C GLU A 130 0.45 -14.11 0.76
N GLU A 131 -0.03 -13.59 -0.37
CA GLU A 131 -1.25 -12.76 -0.36
C GLU A 131 -2.41 -13.50 0.30
N THR A 132 -2.67 -14.75 -0.12
CA THR A 132 -3.77 -15.55 0.42
C THR A 132 -3.59 -15.78 1.92
N ARG A 133 -2.36 -16.09 2.35
CA ARG A 133 -2.01 -16.25 3.77
C ARG A 133 -2.29 -14.98 4.56
N GLN A 134 -1.87 -13.83 4.04
CA GLN A 134 -2.09 -12.54 4.69
C GLN A 134 -3.58 -12.17 4.79
N LEU A 135 -4.39 -12.49 3.79
CA LEU A 135 -5.83 -12.26 3.81
C LEU A 135 -6.52 -13.08 4.92
N PHE A 136 -6.12 -14.33 5.14
CA PHE A 136 -6.68 -15.16 6.21
C PHE A 136 -6.17 -14.77 7.59
N ILE A 137 -4.87 -14.55 7.77
CA ILE A 137 -4.28 -14.18 9.06
C ILE A 137 -4.86 -12.86 9.59
N ASN A 138 -5.11 -11.91 8.71
CA ASN A 138 -5.69 -10.62 9.08
C ASN A 138 -7.22 -10.63 9.17
N ASN A 139 -7.87 -11.78 9.03
CA ASN A 139 -9.33 -11.91 9.11
C ASN A 139 -10.07 -10.87 8.26
N VAL A 140 -9.58 -10.59 7.05
CA VAL A 140 -10.04 -9.46 6.23
C VAL A 140 -11.54 -9.43 5.92
N LEU A 141 -12.23 -10.58 6.05
CA LEU A 141 -13.68 -10.69 5.80
C LEU A 141 -14.53 -10.48 7.04
N SER A 142 -13.95 -10.56 8.26
CA SER A 142 -14.69 -10.51 9.52
C SER A 142 -14.22 -9.41 10.46
N GLU A 143 -12.98 -8.92 10.30
CA GLU A 143 -12.43 -7.87 11.15
C GLU A 143 -13.22 -6.56 11.00
N SER A 144 -13.49 -5.91 12.12
CA SER A 144 -14.24 -4.64 12.18
C SER A 144 -13.41 -3.52 12.81
N LEU A 145 -13.66 -2.31 12.36
CA LEU A 145 -13.11 -1.07 12.89
C LEU A 145 -14.26 -0.07 13.02
N ASN A 146 -14.54 0.40 14.24
CA ASN A 146 -15.65 1.33 14.51
C ASN A 146 -17.02 0.84 13.99
N ASN A 147 -17.30 -0.46 14.12
CA ASN A 147 -18.50 -1.16 13.64
C ASN A 147 -18.65 -1.25 12.10
N GLU A 148 -17.60 -0.90 11.34
CA GLU A 148 -17.52 -1.04 9.90
C GLU A 148 -16.43 -2.06 9.52
N PRO A 149 -16.45 -2.64 8.30
CA PRO A 149 -15.38 -3.52 7.87
C PRO A 149 -14.01 -2.83 7.92
N ALA A 150 -13.06 -3.44 8.64
CA ALA A 150 -11.70 -2.90 8.79
C ALA A 150 -10.90 -2.95 7.48
N PHE A 151 -11.35 -3.76 6.51
CA PHE A 151 -10.67 -3.92 5.22
C PHE A 151 -11.58 -3.58 4.05
N TYR A 152 -10.99 -3.06 2.97
CA TYR A 152 -11.66 -2.89 1.68
C TYR A 152 -11.83 -4.23 0.94
N ASN A 153 -11.07 -5.28 1.32
CA ASN A 153 -11.17 -6.61 0.72
C ASN A 153 -12.58 -7.19 0.91
N SER A 154 -13.32 -7.39 -0.18
CA SER A 154 -14.69 -7.94 -0.15
C SER A 154 -14.75 -9.45 -0.31
N ASN A 155 -13.64 -10.07 -0.72
CA ASN A 155 -13.53 -11.52 -0.90
C ASN A 155 -12.09 -12.01 -0.77
N ILE A 156 -11.95 -13.34 -0.59
CA ILE A 156 -10.69 -14.07 -0.72
C ILE A 156 -10.85 -15.07 -1.87
N LEU A 157 -9.94 -14.99 -2.86
CA LEU A 157 -9.90 -15.87 -4.04
C LEU A 157 -11.21 -15.93 -4.87
N GLY A 158 -12.13 -14.97 -4.71
CA GLY A 158 -13.45 -15.03 -5.33
C GLY A 158 -14.34 -16.16 -4.81
N ARG A 159 -13.94 -16.85 -3.74
CA ARG A 159 -14.68 -17.98 -3.12
C ARG A 159 -15.32 -17.61 -1.79
N TYR A 160 -14.61 -16.90 -0.97
CA TYR A 160 -15.07 -16.48 0.35
C TYR A 160 -15.48 -15.02 0.27
N MET A 161 -16.76 -14.73 0.48
CA MET A 161 -17.32 -13.38 0.32
C MET A 161 -17.59 -12.75 1.68
N ARG A 162 -17.25 -11.47 1.90
CA ARG A 162 -17.49 -10.76 3.17
C ARG A 162 -18.90 -10.90 3.69
N LYS A 163 -19.91 -10.79 2.82
CA LYS A 163 -21.33 -10.93 3.17
C LYS A 163 -21.68 -12.23 3.88
N ASP A 164 -20.84 -13.27 3.74
CA ASP A 164 -21.08 -14.58 4.33
C ASP A 164 -20.45 -14.73 5.71
N TYR A 165 -19.50 -13.86 6.08
CA TYR A 165 -18.69 -13.97 7.30
C TYR A 165 -18.80 -12.76 8.22
N TYR A 166 -18.94 -11.55 7.70
CA TYR A 166 -18.95 -10.31 8.49
C TYR A 166 -20.13 -10.31 9.46
N GLY A 167 -19.82 -10.12 10.77
CA GLY A 167 -20.80 -10.15 11.85
C GLY A 167 -21.43 -11.52 12.13
N LYS A 168 -20.95 -12.60 11.47
CA LYS A 168 -21.50 -13.96 11.64
C LYS A 168 -20.52 -14.94 12.28
N LEU A 169 -19.22 -14.66 12.20
CA LEU A 169 -18.22 -15.41 12.92
C LEU A 169 -18.29 -14.94 14.37
N SER A 170 -19.09 -15.63 15.16
CA SER A 170 -19.12 -15.42 16.60
C SER A 170 -17.75 -15.76 17.20
N GLU A 171 -17.46 -15.16 18.35
CA GLU A 171 -16.22 -15.36 19.16
C GLU A 171 -15.97 -16.82 19.61
N THR A 172 -16.62 -17.78 18.99
CA THR A 172 -16.58 -19.20 19.35
C THR A 172 -15.37 -19.97 18.79
N TYR A 173 -14.40 -19.29 18.21
CA TYR A 173 -13.07 -19.86 18.03
C TYR A 173 -12.09 -19.15 18.98
N PRO A 174 -11.96 -19.57 20.24
CA PRO A 174 -10.77 -19.21 20.98
C PRO A 174 -9.61 -19.83 20.21
N GLY A 175 -8.85 -18.99 19.54
CA GLY A 175 -7.64 -19.40 18.84
C GLY A 175 -6.63 -20.00 19.81
N SER A 176 -6.75 -21.29 20.03
CA SER A 176 -5.71 -22.12 20.58
C SER A 176 -5.86 -23.50 19.98
N CYS A 177 -5.35 -23.68 18.80
CA CYS A 177 -4.87 -24.99 18.40
C CYS A 177 -3.36 -24.95 18.37
N CYS A 178 -2.81 -25.59 19.41
CA CYS A 178 -1.53 -26.28 19.53
C CYS A 178 -0.32 -25.70 18.82
#